data_ae4b1a34cba85c2ac9cde981b907ce71
#
_entry.id   ae4b1a34cba85c2ac9cde981b907ce71
#
_cell.length_a   1.000
_cell.length_b   1.000
_cell.length_c   1.000
_cell.angle_alpha   90.00
_cell.angle_beta   90.00
_cell.angle_gamma   90.00
#
_symmetry.space_group_name_H-M   'P 1'
#
loop_
_entity.id
_entity.type
_entity.pdbx_description
1 polymer ?
#
loop_
_entity_poly.entity_id
_entity_poly.type
_entity_poly.pdbx_seq_one_letter_code
_entity_poly.pdbx_strand_id
1 'polypeptide(L)'
;MPDKGGEVEITNIEGFLDYFEKIRERTLRVAAVIPPEHLEWAPRPGAFSFGDILRHLGSIERHMFAENVRGLPSRYPGHGRELADGYEETFAFLDRMHQEALVIFRSLGPADLQQRCETPGGASLPAWKWLRSMAEHEIHHRGQIYLMLGLLGIATPPLYGLTSEEVRARSVS
;
A
#
# COMPACT_ATOMS: atom_id res chain seq x y z
N MET A 1 17.19 -19.15 -23.87
CA MET A 1 17.78 -19.36 -22.52
C MET A 1 16.75 -18.87 -21.53
N PRO A 2 16.21 -19.70 -20.63
CA PRO A 2 15.39 -19.17 -19.55
C PRO A 2 16.29 -18.34 -18.62
N ASP A 3 15.88 -17.10 -18.39
CA ASP A 3 16.51 -16.20 -17.45
C ASP A 3 16.47 -16.82 -16.05
N LYS A 4 17.61 -17.26 -15.56
CA LYS A 4 17.81 -17.71 -14.17
C LYS A 4 18.22 -16.53 -13.29
N GLY A 5 17.72 -15.35 -13.54
CA GLY A 5 17.77 -14.26 -12.59
C GLY A 5 16.88 -14.61 -11.42
N GLY A 6 17.46 -14.73 -10.20
CA GLY A 6 16.74 -15.10 -8.99
C GLY A 6 15.62 -14.11 -8.67
N GLU A 7 14.45 -14.31 -9.26
CA GLU A 7 13.25 -13.59 -8.87
C GLU A 7 12.89 -14.02 -7.44
N VAL A 8 12.70 -13.05 -6.56
CA VAL A 8 12.17 -13.32 -5.22
C VAL A 8 10.68 -13.64 -5.37
N GLU A 9 10.40 -14.92 -5.48
CA GLU A 9 9.07 -15.46 -5.71
C GLU A 9 8.31 -15.60 -4.38
N ILE A 10 7.04 -15.20 -4.37
CA ILE A 10 6.14 -15.48 -3.25
C ILE A 10 5.56 -16.86 -3.48
N THR A 11 5.98 -17.83 -2.67
CA THR A 11 5.52 -19.23 -2.72
C THR A 11 4.52 -19.57 -1.61
N ASN A 12 4.38 -18.70 -0.61
CA ASN A 12 3.51 -18.87 0.54
C ASN A 12 2.78 -17.55 0.80
N ILE A 13 1.44 -17.60 0.70
CA ILE A 13 0.61 -16.41 0.87
C ILE A 13 0.65 -15.87 2.31
N GLU A 14 0.61 -16.73 3.32
CA GLU A 14 0.65 -16.29 4.73
C GLU A 14 1.94 -15.54 5.05
N GLY A 15 3.09 -16.06 4.63
CA GLY A 15 4.37 -15.38 4.81
C GLY A 15 4.44 -14.03 4.09
N PHE A 16 3.80 -13.91 2.93
CA PHE A 16 3.66 -12.63 2.25
C PHE A 16 2.73 -11.67 3.00
N LEU A 17 1.59 -12.15 3.49
CA LEU A 17 0.65 -11.33 4.24
C LEU A 17 1.27 -10.83 5.55
N ASP A 18 2.00 -11.66 6.28
CA ASP A 18 2.75 -11.25 7.47
C ASP A 18 3.75 -10.12 7.16
N TYR A 19 4.38 -10.16 5.99
CA TYR A 19 5.26 -9.10 5.53
C TYR A 19 4.49 -7.84 5.14
N PHE A 20 3.39 -7.98 4.41
CA PHE A 20 2.56 -6.86 3.96
C PHE A 20 1.89 -6.13 5.13
N GLU A 21 1.39 -6.86 6.14
CA GLU A 21 0.87 -6.29 7.39
C GLU A 21 1.88 -5.37 8.08
N LYS A 22 3.16 -5.76 8.13
CA LYS A 22 4.22 -4.90 8.69
C LYS A 22 4.46 -3.64 7.84
N ILE A 23 4.25 -3.71 6.53
CA ILE A 23 4.29 -2.54 5.65
C ILE A 23 3.11 -1.62 5.97
N ARG A 24 1.90 -2.18 6.07
CA ARG A 24 0.67 -1.46 6.43
C ARG A 24 0.76 -0.78 7.79
N GLU A 25 1.24 -1.48 8.80
CA GLU A 25 1.48 -0.91 10.13
C GLU A 25 2.38 0.34 10.09
N ARG A 26 3.44 0.31 9.26
CA ARG A 26 4.32 1.46 9.07
C ARG A 26 3.60 2.61 8.36
N THR A 27 2.76 2.31 7.37
CA THR A 27 1.93 3.30 6.67
C THR A 27 0.95 3.95 7.65
N LEU A 28 0.26 3.16 8.46
CA LEU A 28 -0.69 3.66 9.45
C LEU A 28 -0.02 4.53 10.52
N ARG A 29 1.19 4.18 10.98
CA ARG A 29 1.96 5.03 11.92
C ARG A 29 2.28 6.40 11.32
N VAL A 30 2.63 6.46 10.05
CA VAL A 30 2.88 7.75 9.37
C VAL A 30 1.57 8.49 9.13
N ALA A 31 0.52 7.81 8.71
CA ALA A 31 -0.79 8.41 8.48
C ALA A 31 -1.43 8.96 9.77
N ALA A 32 -1.20 8.32 10.91
CA ALA A 32 -1.77 8.73 12.20
C ALA A 32 -1.30 10.11 12.69
N VAL A 33 -0.21 10.68 12.14
CA VAL A 33 0.24 12.03 12.48
C VAL A 33 -0.30 13.11 11.53
N ILE A 34 -1.13 12.73 10.56
CA ILE A 34 -1.84 13.71 9.71
C ILE A 34 -2.88 14.42 10.59
N PRO A 35 -2.82 15.76 10.72
CA PRO A 35 -3.86 16.48 11.43
C PRO A 35 -5.20 16.37 10.69
N PRO A 36 -6.33 16.17 11.39
CA PRO A 36 -7.64 16.04 10.75
C PRO A 36 -7.99 17.18 9.80
N GLU A 37 -7.63 18.42 10.15
CA GLU A 37 -7.84 19.61 9.33
C GLU A 37 -7.02 19.65 8.04
N HIS A 38 -5.95 18.83 7.95
CA HIS A 38 -5.11 18.70 6.77
C HIS A 38 -5.42 17.46 5.92
N LEU A 39 -6.42 16.66 6.28
CA LEU A 39 -6.74 15.44 5.52
C LEU A 39 -6.87 15.68 4.02
N GLU A 40 -7.53 16.77 3.63
CA GLU A 40 -7.73 17.13 2.22
C GLU A 40 -6.70 18.13 1.69
N TRP A 41 -5.61 18.35 2.42
CA TRP A 41 -4.51 19.18 1.93
C TRP A 41 -3.70 18.43 0.86
N ALA A 42 -3.40 19.13 -0.23
CA ALA A 42 -2.56 18.65 -1.32
C ALA A 42 -1.42 19.66 -1.59
N PRO A 43 -0.23 19.19 -2.00
CA PRO A 43 0.93 20.07 -2.19
C PRO A 43 0.77 21.05 -3.37
N ARG A 44 -0.14 20.77 -4.30
CA ARG A 44 -0.48 21.63 -5.43
C ARG A 44 -1.86 21.24 -6.01
N PRO A 45 -2.54 22.12 -6.75
CA PRO A 45 -3.76 21.77 -7.46
C PRO A 45 -3.57 20.54 -8.36
N GLY A 46 -4.51 19.59 -8.30
CA GLY A 46 -4.52 18.36 -9.07
C GLY A 46 -3.56 17.27 -8.58
N ALA A 47 -2.85 17.49 -7.46
CA ALA A 47 -2.15 16.42 -6.76
C ALA A 47 -3.09 15.73 -5.77
N PHE A 48 -2.75 14.51 -5.36
CA PHE A 48 -3.45 13.81 -4.30
C PHE A 48 -3.31 14.55 -2.97
N SER A 49 -4.42 14.66 -2.24
CA SER A 49 -4.42 15.00 -0.83
C SER A 49 -4.00 13.80 0.03
N PHE A 50 -3.81 14.00 1.34
CA PHE A 50 -3.63 12.88 2.25
C PHE A 50 -4.83 11.93 2.22
N GLY A 51 -6.05 12.47 2.24
CA GLY A 51 -7.26 11.68 2.16
C GLY A 51 -7.37 10.90 0.87
N ASP A 52 -7.01 11.53 -0.28
CA ASP A 52 -6.98 10.84 -1.57
C ASP A 52 -6.01 9.65 -1.55
N ILE A 53 -4.82 9.80 -0.96
CA ILE A 53 -3.85 8.72 -0.87
C ILE A 53 -4.40 7.56 -0.02
N LEU A 54 -5.00 7.85 1.13
CA LEU A 54 -5.53 6.81 2.01
C LEU A 54 -6.71 6.07 1.37
N ARG A 55 -7.64 6.79 0.74
CA ARG A 55 -8.75 6.19 -0.01
C ARG A 55 -8.25 5.40 -1.22
N HIS A 56 -7.23 5.91 -1.91
CA HIS A 56 -6.59 5.22 -3.02
C HIS A 56 -5.98 3.89 -2.58
N LEU A 57 -5.20 3.88 -1.49
CA LEU A 57 -4.58 2.65 -0.97
C LEU A 57 -5.62 1.58 -0.65
N GLY A 58 -6.69 1.93 0.03
CA GLY A 58 -7.76 0.99 0.32
C GLY A 58 -8.50 0.50 -0.93
N SER A 59 -8.91 1.44 -1.77
CA SER A 59 -9.64 1.13 -3.01
C SER A 59 -8.85 0.24 -3.96
N ILE A 60 -7.59 0.55 -4.19
CA ILE A 60 -6.78 -0.17 -5.19
C ILE A 60 -6.41 -1.56 -4.69
N GLU A 61 -6.13 -1.72 -3.40
CA GLU A 61 -5.89 -3.03 -2.79
C GLU A 61 -7.09 -3.95 -2.99
N ARG A 62 -8.28 -3.49 -2.60
CA ARG A 62 -9.50 -4.30 -2.64
C ARG A 62 -10.05 -4.49 -4.06
N HIS A 63 -10.14 -3.42 -4.85
CA HIS A 63 -10.88 -3.42 -6.11
C HIS A 63 -10.00 -3.60 -7.36
N MET A 64 -8.69 -3.63 -7.20
CA MET A 64 -7.76 -3.94 -8.29
C MET A 64 -6.90 -5.17 -7.95
N PHE A 65 -6.02 -5.09 -6.97
CA PHE A 65 -5.09 -6.18 -6.67
C PHE A 65 -5.84 -7.47 -6.29
N ALA A 66 -6.79 -7.39 -5.37
CA ALA A 66 -7.56 -8.55 -4.93
C ALA A 66 -8.48 -9.13 -6.03
N GLU A 67 -9.00 -8.29 -6.94
CA GLU A 67 -9.77 -8.78 -8.09
C GLU A 67 -8.87 -9.45 -9.13
N ASN A 68 -7.76 -8.80 -9.49
CA ASN A 68 -6.88 -9.30 -10.55
C ASN A 68 -6.24 -10.65 -10.20
N VAL A 69 -5.81 -10.88 -8.95
CA VAL A 69 -5.24 -12.19 -8.55
C VAL A 69 -6.24 -13.34 -8.61
N ARG A 70 -7.53 -13.03 -8.70
CA ARG A 70 -8.62 -14.01 -8.95
C ARG A 70 -8.97 -14.17 -10.44
N GLY A 71 -8.21 -13.51 -11.32
CA GLY A 71 -8.50 -13.47 -12.75
C GLY A 71 -9.68 -12.57 -13.13
N LEU A 72 -10.10 -11.67 -12.26
CA LEU A 72 -11.18 -10.72 -12.50
C LEU A 72 -10.64 -9.35 -12.91
N PRO A 73 -11.36 -8.57 -13.72
CA PRO A 73 -10.93 -7.22 -14.08
C PRO A 73 -10.97 -6.28 -12.87
N SER A 74 -10.14 -5.25 -12.91
CA SER A 74 -10.18 -4.16 -11.92
C SER A 74 -11.55 -3.48 -11.90
N ARG A 75 -12.04 -3.19 -10.69
CA ARG A 75 -13.25 -2.40 -10.43
C ARG A 75 -12.91 -1.14 -9.62
N TYR A 76 -11.70 -0.64 -9.76
CA TYR A 76 -11.22 0.52 -9.01
C TYR A 76 -12.15 1.73 -9.17
N PRO A 77 -12.81 2.20 -8.08
CA PRO A 77 -13.82 3.26 -8.14
C PRO A 77 -13.22 4.67 -8.06
N GLY A 78 -11.89 4.79 -7.91
CA GLY A 78 -11.24 6.07 -7.65
C GLY A 78 -10.82 6.24 -6.19
N HIS A 79 -10.64 7.50 -5.78
CA HIS A 79 -10.08 7.87 -4.48
C HIS A 79 -10.72 9.14 -3.88
N GLY A 80 -11.83 9.58 -4.45
CA GLY A 80 -12.51 10.82 -4.05
C GLY A 80 -13.25 10.70 -2.71
N ARG A 81 -13.71 11.84 -2.22
CA ARG A 81 -14.43 11.96 -0.94
C ARG A 81 -15.77 11.21 -0.92
N GLU A 82 -16.32 10.90 -2.09
CA GLU A 82 -17.54 10.08 -2.22
C GLU A 82 -17.38 8.66 -1.67
N LEU A 83 -16.15 8.17 -1.52
CA LEU A 83 -15.85 6.85 -0.93
C LEU A 83 -15.85 6.90 0.60
N ALA A 84 -15.34 7.98 1.17
CA ALA A 84 -15.27 8.23 2.60
C ALA A 84 -14.96 9.72 2.83
N ASP A 85 -15.83 10.44 3.52
CA ASP A 85 -15.67 11.86 3.80
C ASP A 85 -15.37 12.11 5.27
N GLY A 86 -14.27 12.83 5.54
CA GLY A 86 -13.78 13.10 6.88
C GLY A 86 -12.73 12.11 7.38
N TYR A 87 -12.06 12.51 8.46
CA TYR A 87 -10.88 11.81 8.98
C TYR A 87 -11.19 10.38 9.42
N GLU A 88 -12.13 10.22 10.33
CA GLU A 88 -12.49 8.91 10.90
C GLU A 88 -13.02 7.95 9.81
N GLU A 89 -13.88 8.44 8.92
CA GLU A 89 -14.44 7.65 7.83
C GLU A 89 -13.39 7.20 6.82
N THR A 90 -12.37 8.05 6.56
CA THR A 90 -11.27 7.69 5.65
C THR A 90 -10.41 6.57 6.23
N PHE A 91 -10.09 6.61 7.52
CA PHE A 91 -9.34 5.53 8.17
C PHE A 91 -10.17 4.26 8.30
N ALA A 92 -11.45 4.38 8.65
CA ALA A 92 -12.37 3.24 8.69
C ALA A 92 -12.55 2.58 7.30
N PHE A 93 -12.60 3.39 6.24
CA PHE A 93 -12.63 2.90 4.86
C PHE A 93 -11.36 2.12 4.50
N LEU A 94 -10.19 2.69 4.81
CA LEU A 94 -8.90 2.03 4.54
C LEU A 94 -8.82 0.68 5.24
N ASP A 95 -9.18 0.61 6.52
CA ASP A 95 -9.20 -0.66 7.28
C ASP A 95 -10.20 -1.65 6.69
N ARG A 96 -11.43 -1.25 6.43
CA ARG A 96 -12.46 -2.13 5.85
C ARG A 96 -12.01 -2.73 4.52
N MET A 97 -11.47 -1.92 3.61
CA MET A 97 -10.98 -2.38 2.32
C MET A 97 -9.84 -3.39 2.46
N HIS A 98 -8.93 -3.13 3.40
CA HIS A 98 -7.85 -4.04 3.73
C HIS A 98 -8.36 -5.38 4.27
N GLN A 99 -9.28 -5.38 5.23
CA GLN A 99 -9.86 -6.62 5.77
C GLN A 99 -10.58 -7.45 4.70
N GLU A 100 -11.34 -6.79 3.81
CA GLU A 100 -11.98 -7.47 2.69
C GLU A 100 -10.96 -8.07 1.71
N ALA A 101 -9.86 -7.37 1.42
CA ALA A 101 -8.78 -7.87 0.57
C ALA A 101 -8.06 -9.06 1.21
N LEU A 102 -7.79 -9.01 2.53
CA LEU A 102 -7.16 -10.11 3.26
C LEU A 102 -7.97 -11.40 3.19
N VAL A 103 -9.31 -11.34 3.25
CA VAL A 103 -10.18 -12.53 3.06
C VAL A 103 -9.90 -13.18 1.70
N ILE A 104 -9.77 -12.37 0.66
CA ILE A 104 -9.48 -12.86 -0.70
C ILE A 104 -8.06 -13.45 -0.77
N PHE A 105 -7.06 -12.71 -0.29
CA PHE A 105 -5.68 -13.17 -0.36
C PHE A 105 -5.43 -14.45 0.41
N ARG A 106 -6.01 -14.62 1.61
CA ARG A 106 -5.91 -15.85 2.41
C ARG A 106 -6.54 -17.06 1.74
N SER A 107 -7.41 -16.87 0.76
CA SER A 107 -7.98 -17.98 -0.02
C SER A 107 -7.05 -18.49 -1.13
N LEU A 108 -5.93 -17.80 -1.42
CA LEU A 108 -5.02 -18.18 -2.49
C LEU A 108 -4.07 -19.29 -2.05
N GLY A 109 -4.09 -20.39 -2.79
CA GLY A 109 -3.14 -21.48 -2.63
C GLY A 109 -1.86 -21.27 -3.46
N PRO A 110 -0.84 -22.15 -3.30
CA PRO A 110 0.40 -22.07 -4.08
C PRO A 110 0.18 -22.09 -5.60
N ALA A 111 -0.82 -22.84 -6.08
CA ALA A 111 -1.16 -22.90 -7.51
C ALA A 111 -1.74 -21.57 -8.01
N ASP A 112 -2.55 -20.88 -7.20
CA ASP A 112 -3.14 -19.58 -7.55
C ASP A 112 -2.06 -18.50 -7.66
N LEU A 113 -1.03 -18.56 -6.82
CA LEU A 113 0.10 -17.63 -6.87
C LEU A 113 0.86 -17.70 -8.19
N GLN A 114 0.88 -18.87 -8.84
CA GLN A 114 1.52 -19.09 -10.15
C GLN A 114 0.59 -18.75 -11.32
N GLN A 115 -0.70 -18.68 -11.11
CA GLN A 115 -1.64 -18.32 -12.18
C GLN A 115 -1.35 -16.92 -12.71
N ARG A 116 -1.53 -16.76 -14.02
CA ARG A 116 -1.37 -15.46 -14.65
C ARG A 116 -2.62 -14.62 -14.45
N CYS A 117 -2.43 -13.41 -14.02
CA CYS A 117 -3.46 -12.38 -13.96
C CYS A 117 -3.14 -11.26 -14.96
N GLU A 118 -4.17 -10.57 -15.42
CA GLU A 118 -4.02 -9.39 -16.25
C GLU A 118 -4.09 -8.12 -15.42
N THR A 119 -3.12 -7.25 -15.61
CA THR A 119 -3.10 -5.93 -14.97
C THR A 119 -3.95 -4.94 -15.77
N PRO A 120 -4.44 -3.85 -15.17
CA PRO A 120 -5.15 -2.80 -15.91
C PRO A 120 -4.37 -2.20 -17.09
N GLY A 121 -3.04 -2.29 -17.05
CA GLY A 121 -2.16 -1.86 -18.14
C GLY A 121 -1.99 -2.88 -19.27
N GLY A 122 -2.70 -4.02 -19.22
CA GLY A 122 -2.66 -5.08 -20.23
C GLY A 122 -1.45 -6.03 -20.11
N ALA A 123 -0.65 -5.93 -19.05
CA ALA A 123 0.42 -6.89 -18.82
C ALA A 123 -0.13 -8.16 -18.18
N SER A 124 0.30 -9.32 -18.69
CA SER A 124 -0.01 -10.62 -18.10
C SER A 124 1.20 -11.12 -17.31
N LEU A 125 1.03 -11.37 -16.01
CA LEU A 125 2.11 -11.81 -15.12
C LEU A 125 1.58 -12.73 -14.00
N PRO A 126 2.46 -13.51 -13.34
CA PRO A 126 2.03 -14.35 -12.23
C PRO A 126 1.43 -13.53 -11.08
N ALA A 127 0.40 -14.07 -10.41
CA ALA A 127 -0.26 -13.39 -9.29
C ALA A 127 0.72 -13.00 -8.17
N TRP A 128 1.70 -13.85 -7.85
CA TRP A 128 2.73 -13.52 -6.86
C TRP A 128 3.52 -12.24 -7.21
N LYS A 129 3.81 -12.02 -8.49
CA LYS A 129 4.53 -10.82 -8.95
C LYS A 129 3.65 -9.57 -8.83
N TRP A 130 2.34 -9.73 -9.06
CA TRP A 130 1.37 -8.65 -8.87
C TRP A 130 1.20 -8.27 -7.40
N LEU A 131 1.17 -9.26 -6.49
CA LEU A 131 1.16 -9.01 -5.05
C LEU A 131 2.43 -8.31 -4.56
N ARG A 132 3.59 -8.62 -5.12
CA ARG A 132 4.82 -7.86 -4.83
C ARG A 132 4.69 -6.40 -5.24
N SER A 133 4.13 -6.13 -6.43
CA SER A 133 3.87 -4.77 -6.89
C SER A 133 2.90 -4.03 -5.98
N MET A 134 1.95 -4.72 -5.35
CA MET A 134 1.07 -4.13 -4.33
C MET A 134 1.85 -3.62 -3.12
N ALA A 135 2.81 -4.40 -2.61
CA ALA A 135 3.66 -3.97 -1.50
C ALA A 135 4.54 -2.76 -1.88
N GLU A 136 5.11 -2.77 -3.09
CA GLU A 136 5.88 -1.64 -3.62
C GLU A 136 5.02 -0.38 -3.78
N HIS A 137 3.78 -0.52 -4.23
CA HIS A 137 2.81 0.56 -4.37
C HIS A 137 2.46 1.20 -3.02
N GLU A 138 2.22 0.39 -2.00
CA GLU A 138 1.99 0.87 -0.62
C GLU A 138 3.20 1.69 -0.11
N ILE A 139 4.41 1.18 -0.29
CA ILE A 139 5.65 1.86 0.11
C ILE A 139 5.82 3.19 -0.62
N HIS A 140 5.50 3.23 -1.93
CA HIS A 140 5.55 4.46 -2.72
C HIS A 140 4.63 5.54 -2.15
N HIS A 141 3.37 5.22 -1.90
CA HIS A 141 2.41 6.19 -1.36
C HIS A 141 2.70 6.60 0.08
N ARG A 142 3.20 5.71 0.92
CA ARG A 142 3.71 6.07 2.24
C ARG A 142 4.82 7.11 2.16
N GLY A 143 5.74 6.96 1.20
CA GLY A 143 6.79 7.94 0.94
C GLY A 143 6.23 9.32 0.56
N GLN A 144 5.13 9.36 -0.20
CA GLN A 144 4.44 10.62 -0.52
C GLN A 144 3.83 11.26 0.74
N ILE A 145 3.12 10.51 1.58
CA ILE A 145 2.59 11.01 2.85
C ILE A 145 3.73 11.57 3.70
N TYR A 146 4.83 10.85 3.82
CA TYR A 146 6.00 11.27 4.59
C TYR A 146 6.57 12.60 4.11
N LEU A 147 6.73 12.76 2.79
CA LEU A 147 7.18 14.01 2.18
C LEU A 147 6.19 15.16 2.42
N MET A 148 4.90 14.90 2.24
CA MET A 148 3.84 15.90 2.42
C MET A 148 3.78 16.42 3.86
N LEU A 149 3.92 15.54 4.85
CA LEU A 149 4.03 15.94 6.27
C LEU A 149 5.23 16.84 6.50
N GLY A 150 6.38 16.52 5.90
CA GLY A 150 7.57 17.37 5.95
C GLY A 150 7.37 18.77 5.34
N LEU A 151 6.60 18.88 4.24
CA LEU A 151 6.24 20.15 3.64
C LEU A 151 5.37 21.03 4.56
N LEU A 152 4.59 20.42 5.43
CA LEU A 152 3.78 21.09 6.45
C LEU A 152 4.55 21.34 7.77
N GLY A 153 5.82 20.91 7.86
CA GLY A 153 6.60 21.02 9.09
C GLY A 153 6.15 20.07 10.21
N ILE A 154 5.40 19.02 9.86
CA ILE A 154 4.90 18.03 10.82
C ILE A 154 5.98 16.96 11.01
N ALA A 155 6.35 16.72 12.28
CA ALA A 155 7.31 15.68 12.62
C ALA A 155 6.77 14.28 12.29
N THR A 156 7.56 13.49 11.57
CA THR A 156 7.21 12.13 11.19
C THR A 156 7.90 11.11 12.09
N PRO A 157 7.22 10.00 12.44
CA PRO A 157 7.86 8.94 13.23
C PRO A 157 8.94 8.23 12.42
N PRO A 158 10.05 7.79 13.05
CA PRO A 158 11.05 7.00 12.35
C PRO A 158 10.44 5.64 11.93
N LEU A 159 10.54 5.31 10.63
CA LEU A 159 9.90 4.12 10.05
C LEU A 159 10.48 2.80 10.60
N TYR A 160 11.77 2.80 10.90
CA TYR A 160 12.53 1.62 11.33
C TYR A 160 13.04 1.73 12.78
N GLY A 161 12.42 2.60 13.57
CA GLY A 161 12.67 2.73 14.98
C GLY A 161 13.79 3.70 15.38
N LEU A 162 14.62 4.14 14.44
CA LEU A 162 15.72 5.08 14.67
C LEU A 162 15.73 6.19 13.62
N THR A 163 16.11 7.39 14.04
CA THR A 163 16.46 8.48 13.11
C THR A 163 17.87 8.28 12.53
N SER A 164 18.21 9.02 11.48
CA SER A 164 19.56 8.97 10.89
C SER A 164 20.64 9.39 11.90
N GLU A 165 20.34 10.35 12.76
CA GLU A 165 21.24 10.85 13.81
C GLU A 165 21.49 9.77 14.87
N GLU A 166 20.43 9.05 15.28
CA GLU A 166 20.52 7.93 16.22
C GLU A 166 21.29 6.76 15.63
N VAL A 167 21.08 6.43 14.35
CA VAL A 167 21.86 5.40 13.64
C VAL A 167 23.34 5.81 13.62
N ARG A 168 23.65 7.06 13.25
CA ARG A 168 25.02 7.58 13.25
C ARG A 168 25.68 7.48 14.62
N ALA A 169 24.96 7.85 15.68
CA ALA A 169 25.47 7.80 17.05
C ALA A 169 25.78 6.38 17.55
N ARG A 170 25.12 5.38 16.98
CA ARG A 170 25.29 3.95 17.34
C ARG A 170 26.22 3.19 16.38
N SER A 171 26.65 3.82 15.30
CA SER A 171 27.56 3.20 14.34
C SER A 171 29.00 3.23 14.84
N VAL A 172 29.75 2.15 14.60
CA VAL A 172 31.18 2.11 14.87
C VAL A 172 31.92 2.95 13.82
N SER A 173 32.97 3.62 14.23
CA SER A 173 33.87 4.39 13.38
C SER A 173 34.92 3.48 12.73
#